data_d2614c6f2bfc2d0480bc785860c1fe24
#
_entry.id   d2614c6f2bfc2d0480bc785860c1fe24
#
_cell.length_a   1.000
_cell.length_b   1.000
_cell.length_c   1.000
_cell.angle_alpha   90.00
_cell.angle_beta   90.00
_cell.angle_gamma   90.00
#
_symmetry.space_group_name_H-M   'P 1'
#
loop_
_entity.id
_entity.type
_entity.pdbx_description
1 polymer ?
#
loop_
_entity_poly.entity_id
_entity_poly.type
_entity_poly.pdbx_seq_one_letter_code
_entity_poly.pdbx_strand_id
1 'polypeptide(L)'
;MSESGVPFEDPCPAEGDALLSKHRLRTAAGNNSFHVNKAWIYSIFIALAFLLLTAHHHHQDRSSSVLRLRSSSSANRSVGNTEQNSDQLKSTTIRPGSTFLDTNGNPINAHGGGFLFHENIYYWYGEIKSGKTYTPPANIDWGGSRVDLIGISCYSSPDLVHWEFRGIVLPAVTNDPSHDLYFKGVAERPKVVYNALTNKFVMWVHIDSMDYKRARSGVAESDSPVGPFTYIQSYRPNDQMARDLTVFVDKKSTVAYLITSSEDNAVMHVSELTSNYTSFTGKWKRIFEGRYMEAPTVFQRGELYYFIGSGCSGWKPNAARSAVSTSIWGPWTELGNPCKGEDADTTFQSQSTFVLPIGNGGSNGGEERFLFAADRWNEKNLSDSRYVWLPIEFAVTEDDDDEEEEGGGGNESPIVHWQEMWDVTDAWTSV
;
A
#
# COMPACT_ATOMS: atom_id res chain seq x y z
N MET A 1 -9.30 -16.57 -43.60
CA MET A 1 -8.28 -15.52 -43.83
C MET A 1 -7.76 -15.16 -42.47
N SER A 2 -6.51 -15.46 -42.21
CA SER A 2 -5.86 -15.42 -40.90
C SER A 2 -5.65 -13.98 -40.45
N GLU A 3 -6.24 -13.57 -39.34
CA GLU A 3 -5.83 -12.37 -38.63
C GLU A 3 -4.71 -12.71 -37.65
N SER A 4 -3.57 -12.10 -37.94
CA SER A 4 -2.34 -12.19 -37.15
C SER A 4 -2.47 -11.31 -35.91
N GLY A 5 -2.52 -11.92 -34.75
CA GLY A 5 -2.33 -11.22 -33.48
C GLY A 5 -0.93 -10.61 -33.41
N VAL A 6 -0.87 -9.30 -33.22
CA VAL A 6 0.36 -8.55 -32.98
C VAL A 6 0.82 -8.83 -31.56
N PRO A 7 2.06 -9.32 -31.35
CA PRO A 7 2.58 -9.45 -29.99
C PRO A 7 2.87 -8.07 -29.42
N PHE A 8 2.34 -7.80 -28.22
CA PHE A 8 2.73 -6.65 -27.43
C PHE A 8 4.20 -6.84 -26.98
N GLU A 9 5.10 -6.15 -27.65
CA GLU A 9 6.48 -5.98 -27.21
C GLU A 9 6.59 -4.63 -26.46
N ASP A 10 6.53 -4.67 -25.14
CA ASP A 10 7.09 -3.62 -24.30
C ASP A 10 8.13 -4.26 -23.39
N PRO A 11 9.43 -4.13 -23.69
CA PRO A 11 10.47 -4.70 -22.85
C PRO A 11 10.68 -3.82 -21.60
N CYS A 12 10.53 -4.41 -20.42
CA CYS A 12 11.28 -3.95 -19.27
C CYS A 12 12.77 -4.00 -19.63
N PRO A 13 13.58 -2.95 -19.49
CA PRO A 13 14.97 -2.97 -19.92
C PRO A 13 15.74 -4.09 -19.20
N ALA A 14 16.21 -5.08 -19.97
CA ALA A 14 17.04 -6.16 -19.46
C ALA A 14 18.44 -5.63 -19.19
N GLU A 15 18.92 -5.75 -17.96
CA GLU A 15 20.32 -5.48 -17.63
C GLU A 15 21.22 -6.66 -18.04
N GLY A 16 22.36 -6.29 -18.63
CA GLY A 16 23.32 -7.18 -19.21
C GLY A 16 24.05 -8.13 -18.26
N ASP A 17 24.54 -9.18 -18.85
CA ASP A 17 25.34 -10.28 -18.32
C ASP A 17 26.38 -9.90 -17.25
N ALA A 18 26.26 -10.48 -16.06
CA ALA A 18 27.32 -10.49 -15.05
C ALA A 18 27.92 -11.88 -14.88
N LEU A 19 29.18 -11.98 -15.25
CA LEU A 19 30.05 -13.12 -15.14
C LEU A 19 30.09 -13.81 -13.77
N LEU A 20 29.92 -15.11 -13.77
CA LEU A 20 30.21 -16.03 -12.67
C LEU A 20 31.71 -16.02 -12.30
N SER A 21 32.05 -15.59 -11.10
CA SER A 21 33.34 -15.94 -10.47
C SER A 21 33.11 -16.67 -9.13
N LYS A 22 33.56 -17.92 -9.12
CA LYS A 22 33.60 -18.79 -7.95
C LYS A 22 34.74 -18.35 -7.01
N HIS A 23 34.44 -17.98 -5.76
CA HIS A 23 35.41 -18.00 -4.68
C HIS A 23 34.92 -18.83 -3.50
N ARG A 24 35.64 -19.91 -3.23
CA ARG A 24 35.56 -20.70 -1.98
C ARG A 24 36.11 -19.85 -0.82
N LEU A 25 35.43 -19.80 0.28
CA LEU A 25 35.99 -19.38 1.57
C LEU A 25 35.84 -20.49 2.61
N ARG A 26 36.97 -20.72 3.27
CA ARG A 26 37.17 -21.71 4.33
C ARG A 26 36.61 -21.21 5.66
N THR A 27 36.01 -22.13 6.42
CA THR A 27 35.58 -21.97 7.82
C THR A 27 36.78 -21.86 8.77
N ALA A 28 36.67 -20.91 9.70
CA ALA A 28 37.45 -20.93 10.94
C ALA A 28 36.50 -20.71 12.13
N ALA A 29 36.38 -21.71 12.97
CA ALA A 29 35.63 -21.64 14.23
C ALA A 29 36.52 -21.02 15.32
N GLY A 30 35.98 -20.07 16.08
CA GLY A 30 36.58 -19.52 17.28
C GLY A 30 35.53 -19.35 18.39
N ASN A 31 35.59 -20.20 19.39
CA ASN A 31 34.80 -20.10 20.62
C ASN A 31 35.31 -18.95 21.50
N ASN A 32 34.45 -18.03 21.89
CA ASN A 32 34.67 -17.17 23.05
C ASN A 32 33.40 -17.08 23.89
N SER A 33 33.45 -17.64 25.06
CA SER A 33 32.45 -17.56 26.12
C SER A 33 32.65 -16.27 26.93
N PHE A 34 31.61 -15.41 26.97
CA PHE A 34 31.61 -14.27 27.92
C PHE A 34 30.79 -14.60 29.16
N HIS A 35 31.45 -14.53 30.33
CA HIS A 35 30.79 -14.56 31.62
C HIS A 35 30.24 -13.17 31.96
N VAL A 36 28.93 -13.04 32.15
CA VAL A 36 28.29 -11.82 32.65
C VAL A 36 28.09 -11.91 34.16
N ASN A 37 28.58 -10.91 34.86
CA ASN A 37 28.59 -10.82 36.32
C ASN A 37 27.20 -10.34 36.82
N LYS A 38 26.54 -11.17 37.64
CA LYS A 38 25.15 -10.97 38.13
C LYS A 38 24.96 -9.74 39.05
N ALA A 39 26.04 -9.09 39.47
CA ALA A 39 25.99 -7.94 40.40
C ALA A 39 25.48 -6.63 39.74
N TRP A 40 25.50 -6.52 38.41
CA TRP A 40 25.06 -5.31 37.69
C TRP A 40 23.54 -5.23 37.45
N ILE A 41 22.83 -6.34 37.55
CA ILE A 41 21.39 -6.41 37.27
C ILE A 41 20.55 -5.82 38.40
N TYR A 42 21.02 -5.94 39.68
CA TYR A 42 20.28 -5.41 40.83
C TYR A 42 20.35 -3.89 41.00
N SER A 43 21.37 -3.22 40.46
CA SER A 43 21.52 -1.77 40.58
C SER A 43 20.59 -1.00 39.64
N ILE A 44 20.17 -1.61 38.53
CA ILE A 44 19.27 -0.97 37.55
C ILE A 44 17.82 -1.00 38.04
N PHE A 45 17.39 -2.04 38.73
CA PHE A 45 16.01 -2.14 39.26
C PHE A 45 15.72 -1.17 40.41
N ILE A 46 16.71 -0.79 41.21
CA ILE A 46 16.51 0.19 42.31
C ILE A 46 16.40 1.62 41.75
N ALA A 47 17.08 1.97 40.67
CA ALA A 47 16.99 3.28 40.05
C ALA A 47 15.67 3.52 39.33
N LEU A 48 15.07 2.49 38.72
CA LEU A 48 13.77 2.58 38.07
C LEU A 48 12.60 2.73 39.05
N ALA A 49 12.71 2.11 40.23
CA ALA A 49 11.66 2.23 41.27
C ALA A 49 11.61 3.63 41.90
N PHE A 50 12.72 4.34 41.98
CA PHE A 50 12.76 5.72 42.49
C PHE A 50 12.22 6.74 41.50
N LEU A 51 12.33 6.53 40.18
CA LEU A 51 11.80 7.40 39.13
C LEU A 51 10.29 7.30 39.00
N LEU A 52 9.70 6.15 39.29
CA LEU A 52 8.24 5.96 39.24
C LEU A 52 7.51 6.57 40.45
N LEU A 53 8.15 6.68 41.61
CA LEU A 53 7.58 7.30 42.81
C LEU A 53 7.57 8.84 42.75
N THR A 54 8.49 9.47 42.04
CA THR A 54 8.52 10.93 41.88
C THR A 54 7.53 11.45 40.80
N ALA A 55 7.16 10.62 39.84
CA ALA A 55 6.16 10.99 38.81
C ALA A 55 4.71 10.98 39.34
N HIS A 56 4.44 10.23 40.41
CA HIS A 56 3.08 10.14 40.97
C HIS A 56 2.70 11.31 41.87
N HIS A 57 3.65 12.13 42.35
CA HIS A 57 3.42 13.26 43.23
C HIS A 57 3.19 14.60 42.50
N HIS A 58 3.39 14.66 41.14
CA HIS A 58 3.24 15.91 40.39
C HIS A 58 1.90 16.07 39.66
N HIS A 59 0.94 15.12 39.83
CA HIS A 59 -0.31 15.14 39.06
C HIS A 59 -1.55 15.54 39.86
N GLN A 60 -1.43 16.04 41.10
CA GLN A 60 -2.57 16.34 41.95
C GLN A 60 -2.79 17.84 42.31
N ASP A 61 -2.17 18.78 41.62
CA ASP A 61 -2.45 20.20 41.89
C ASP A 61 -2.62 21.01 40.60
N ARG A 62 -3.77 20.95 39.96
CA ARG A 62 -4.34 22.04 39.11
C ARG A 62 -5.83 21.82 38.85
N SER A 63 -6.64 22.21 39.83
CA SER A 63 -8.01 22.58 39.53
C SER A 63 -8.32 23.93 40.22
N SER A 64 -9.04 24.75 39.48
CA SER A 64 -9.69 26.01 39.87
C SER A 64 -8.89 27.31 39.72
N SER A 65 -9.22 28.03 38.65
CA SER A 65 -9.59 29.47 38.78
C SER A 65 -10.27 29.96 37.49
N VAL A 66 -11.57 30.18 37.61
CA VAL A 66 -12.41 30.92 36.67
C VAL A 66 -12.17 32.40 36.91
N LEU A 67 -11.77 33.15 35.88
CA LEU A 67 -11.92 34.63 35.88
C LEU A 67 -12.49 35.09 34.53
N ARG A 68 -13.72 35.61 34.64
CA ARG A 68 -14.38 36.37 33.57
C ARG A 68 -13.70 37.73 33.41
N LEU A 69 -13.35 38.06 32.17
CA LEU A 69 -13.19 39.45 31.75
C LEU A 69 -13.88 39.66 30.39
N ARG A 70 -14.92 40.50 30.44
CA ARG A 70 -15.52 41.11 29.24
C ARG A 70 -14.65 42.28 28.81
N SER A 71 -14.33 42.37 27.54
CA SER A 71 -14.22 43.65 26.88
C SER A 71 -14.40 43.47 25.36
N SER A 72 -15.22 44.33 24.82
CA SER A 72 -15.59 44.55 23.45
C SER A 72 -14.46 45.14 22.63
N SER A 73 -14.20 44.62 21.43
CA SER A 73 -13.80 45.47 20.31
C SER A 73 -14.05 44.75 19.00
N SER A 74 -14.79 45.42 18.13
CA SER A 74 -15.07 45.10 16.74
C SER A 74 -13.84 45.01 15.90
N ALA A 75 -13.73 43.90 15.12
CA ALA A 75 -12.94 43.92 13.90
C ALA A 75 -13.57 42.96 12.88
N ASN A 76 -14.00 43.51 11.78
CA ASN A 76 -14.37 42.81 10.56
C ASN A 76 -13.31 41.78 10.18
N ARG A 77 -13.65 40.51 10.14
CA ARG A 77 -12.87 39.46 9.46
C ARG A 77 -13.80 38.64 8.57
N SER A 78 -13.43 38.63 7.32
CA SER A 78 -13.95 37.91 6.17
C SER A 78 -14.80 36.67 6.46
N VAL A 79 -16.06 36.72 6.04
CA VAL A 79 -17.09 35.68 6.07
C VAL A 79 -16.80 34.54 5.06
N GLY A 80 -15.69 34.61 4.31
CA GLY A 80 -15.40 33.63 3.25
C GLY A 80 -14.84 32.27 3.70
N ASN A 81 -14.21 32.15 4.88
CA ASN A 81 -13.53 30.92 5.27
C ASN A 81 -14.39 29.95 6.13
N THR A 82 -15.50 30.38 6.67
CA THR A 82 -16.36 29.54 7.50
C THR A 82 -17.38 28.73 6.68
N GLU A 83 -17.81 29.24 5.53
CA GLU A 83 -18.74 28.52 4.65
C GLU A 83 -18.02 27.39 3.88
N GLN A 84 -16.78 27.62 3.41
CA GLN A 84 -16.00 26.56 2.75
C GLN A 84 -15.70 25.38 3.68
N ASN A 85 -15.45 25.62 4.96
CA ASN A 85 -15.19 24.55 5.94
C ASN A 85 -16.46 23.77 6.34
N SER A 86 -17.64 24.40 6.31
CA SER A 86 -18.92 23.74 6.63
C SER A 86 -19.41 22.86 5.47
N ASP A 87 -19.10 23.23 4.24
CA ASP A 87 -19.48 22.46 3.04
C ASP A 87 -18.54 21.28 2.81
N GLN A 88 -17.27 21.40 3.19
CA GLN A 88 -16.32 20.28 3.15
C GLN A 88 -16.70 19.17 4.14
N LEU A 89 -17.22 19.50 5.31
CA LEU A 89 -17.72 18.53 6.31
C LEU A 89 -19.02 17.82 5.91
N LYS A 90 -19.65 18.21 4.81
CA LYS A 90 -20.87 17.60 4.26
C LYS A 90 -20.67 16.92 2.92
N SER A 91 -19.49 17.01 2.34
CA SER A 91 -19.21 16.38 1.05
C SER A 91 -19.02 14.88 1.24
N THR A 92 -19.74 14.09 0.48
CA THR A 92 -19.59 12.64 0.34
C THR A 92 -18.92 12.28 -1.00
N THR A 93 -18.42 13.30 -1.69
CA THR A 93 -17.98 13.21 -3.09
C THR A 93 -16.48 13.05 -3.22
N ILE A 94 -16.04 12.05 -3.96
CA ILE A 94 -14.66 11.87 -4.44
C ILE A 94 -14.52 12.47 -5.83
N ARG A 95 -13.41 13.21 -6.05
CA ARG A 95 -13.01 13.79 -7.34
C ARG A 95 -11.66 13.22 -7.76
N PRO A 96 -11.63 12.14 -8.56
CA PRO A 96 -10.38 11.52 -8.99
C PRO A 96 -9.45 12.51 -9.70
N GLY A 97 -8.14 12.41 -9.42
CA GLY A 97 -7.13 13.31 -10.00
C GLY A 97 -7.03 14.70 -9.35
N SER A 98 -7.96 15.07 -8.48
CA SER A 98 -7.85 16.33 -7.71
C SER A 98 -6.86 16.19 -6.53
N THR A 99 -6.54 17.32 -5.89
CA THR A 99 -5.82 17.29 -4.61
C THR A 99 -6.76 16.83 -3.51
N PHE A 100 -6.45 15.68 -2.89
CA PHE A 100 -7.17 15.24 -1.69
C PHE A 100 -6.63 15.99 -0.48
N LEU A 101 -7.53 16.48 0.36
CA LEU A 101 -7.19 17.25 1.55
C LEU A 101 -7.58 16.48 2.82
N ASP A 102 -6.75 16.59 3.84
CA ASP A 102 -7.10 16.12 5.17
C ASP A 102 -8.10 17.06 5.87
N THR A 103 -8.61 16.67 7.01
CA THR A 103 -9.58 17.46 7.80
C THR A 103 -9.02 18.80 8.28
N ASN A 104 -7.72 19.04 8.18
CA ASN A 104 -7.07 20.31 8.48
C ASN A 104 -6.84 21.17 7.23
N GLY A 105 -7.21 20.65 6.03
CA GLY A 105 -7.02 21.32 4.75
C GLY A 105 -5.62 21.18 4.15
N ASN A 106 -4.81 20.25 4.66
CA ASN A 106 -3.50 19.96 4.08
C ASN A 106 -3.62 18.89 2.98
N PRO A 107 -2.82 18.96 1.91
CA PRO A 107 -2.76 17.89 0.93
C PRO A 107 -2.37 16.55 1.57
N ILE A 108 -3.15 15.52 1.30
CA ILE A 108 -2.84 14.15 1.72
C ILE A 108 -1.60 13.67 0.98
N ASN A 109 -0.69 13.01 1.70
CA ASN A 109 0.53 12.45 1.16
C ASN A 109 0.70 11.00 1.65
N ALA A 110 0.07 10.07 0.92
CA ALA A 110 0.03 8.65 1.22
C ALA A 110 0.05 7.83 -0.08
N HIS A 111 1.16 7.95 -0.83
CA HIS A 111 1.30 7.39 -2.16
C HIS A 111 1.67 5.89 -2.12
N GLY A 112 1.45 5.18 -3.25
CA GLY A 112 1.68 3.73 -3.35
C GLY A 112 0.89 2.91 -2.35
N GLY A 113 -0.14 3.50 -1.78
CA GLY A 113 -0.73 3.12 -0.52
C GLY A 113 -1.54 1.84 -0.51
N GLY A 114 -1.96 1.49 0.70
CA GLY A 114 -2.93 0.44 0.98
C GLY A 114 -3.90 0.87 2.06
N PHE A 115 -5.00 0.16 2.14
CA PHE A 115 -6.06 0.44 3.10
C PHE A 115 -6.29 -0.74 4.04
N LEU A 116 -6.66 -0.40 5.26
CA LEU A 116 -7.17 -1.35 6.26
C LEU A 116 -8.50 -0.84 6.77
N PHE A 117 -9.54 -1.66 6.74
CA PHE A 117 -10.78 -1.43 7.46
C PHE A 117 -10.75 -2.21 8.76
N HIS A 118 -10.81 -1.52 9.89
CA HIS A 118 -10.75 -2.13 11.21
C HIS A 118 -11.61 -1.34 12.20
N GLU A 119 -12.46 -2.02 12.96
CA GLU A 119 -13.36 -1.40 13.96
C GLU A 119 -14.18 -0.21 13.43
N ASN A 120 -14.75 -0.37 12.23
CA ASN A 120 -15.55 0.63 11.51
C ASN A 120 -14.79 1.92 11.13
N ILE A 121 -13.46 1.87 11.08
CA ILE A 121 -12.60 2.95 10.62
C ILE A 121 -11.75 2.44 9.45
N TYR A 122 -11.63 3.26 8.43
CA TYR A 122 -10.66 3.08 7.35
C TYR A 122 -9.34 3.72 7.73
N TYR A 123 -8.24 3.00 7.52
CA TYR A 123 -6.88 3.51 7.67
C TYR A 123 -6.21 3.45 6.31
N TRP A 124 -5.61 4.55 5.90
CA TRP A 124 -4.87 4.69 4.65
C TRP A 124 -3.41 4.91 4.96
N TYR A 125 -2.56 3.99 4.54
CA TYR A 125 -1.11 4.07 4.70
C TYR A 125 -0.48 4.32 3.35
N GLY A 126 0.55 5.18 3.30
CA GLY A 126 1.28 5.43 2.07
C GLY A 126 2.62 6.09 2.32
N GLU A 127 3.47 6.02 1.32
CA GLU A 127 4.75 6.71 1.34
C GLU A 127 4.59 8.21 1.17
N ILE A 128 5.45 8.98 1.85
CA ILE A 128 5.47 10.43 1.75
C ILE A 128 6.39 10.83 0.60
N LYS A 129 5.83 11.44 -0.45
CA LYS A 129 6.57 11.93 -1.63
C LYS A 129 6.88 13.44 -1.54
N SER A 130 6.83 14.05 -0.35
CA SER A 130 7.18 15.47 -0.15
C SER A 130 8.68 15.70 -0.31
N GLY A 131 9.02 16.93 -0.67
CA GLY A 131 10.40 17.37 -0.78
C GLY A 131 10.89 17.50 -2.21
N LYS A 132 12.21 17.64 -2.36
CA LYS A 132 12.83 17.83 -3.67
C LYS A 132 12.77 16.52 -4.47
N THR A 133 12.22 16.61 -5.68
CA THR A 133 12.32 15.54 -6.66
C THR A 133 13.69 15.55 -7.33
N TYR A 134 14.40 14.44 -7.23
CA TYR A 134 15.68 14.22 -7.91
C TYR A 134 15.39 13.47 -9.21
N THR A 135 15.64 14.14 -10.34
CA THR A 135 15.54 13.51 -11.66
C THR A 135 16.92 13.02 -12.07
N PRO A 136 17.11 11.76 -12.40
CA PRO A 136 18.40 11.24 -12.83
C PRO A 136 18.81 11.83 -14.18
N PRO A 137 20.12 11.89 -14.49
CA PRO A 137 20.59 12.22 -15.83
C PRO A 137 20.06 11.23 -16.88
N ALA A 138 19.75 11.73 -18.07
CA ALA A 138 19.13 10.97 -19.16
C ALA A 138 19.94 9.74 -19.67
N ASN A 139 21.19 9.58 -19.23
CA ASN A 139 22.10 8.49 -19.61
C ASN A 139 22.28 7.44 -18.51
N ILE A 140 21.49 7.47 -17.45
CA ILE A 140 21.47 6.45 -16.41
C ILE A 140 20.30 5.54 -16.71
N ASP A 141 20.59 4.30 -17.09
CA ASP A 141 19.61 3.23 -17.15
C ASP A 141 18.97 3.08 -15.77
N TRP A 142 17.67 3.34 -15.73
CA TRP A 142 16.82 3.16 -14.57
C TRP A 142 17.24 3.87 -13.29
N GLY A 143 17.30 5.15 -13.34
CA GLY A 143 17.26 5.97 -12.15
C GLY A 143 16.00 6.81 -12.20
N GLY A 144 14.83 6.23 -11.96
CA GLY A 144 13.57 6.99 -11.93
C GLY A 144 13.63 8.20 -10.99
N SER A 145 12.82 9.19 -11.23
CA SER A 145 12.69 10.33 -10.31
C SER A 145 12.33 9.84 -8.91
N ARG A 146 12.90 10.45 -7.89
CA ARG A 146 12.68 10.07 -6.49
C ARG A 146 12.75 11.27 -5.56
N VAL A 147 12.21 11.08 -4.38
CA VAL A 147 12.41 11.96 -3.22
C VAL A 147 13.21 11.24 -2.14
N ASP A 148 13.78 11.97 -1.19
CA ASP A 148 14.35 11.36 0.00
C ASP A 148 13.22 10.76 0.85
N LEU A 149 13.45 9.57 1.38
CA LEU A 149 12.48 8.88 2.22
C LEU A 149 12.24 9.69 3.50
N ILE A 150 10.98 10.03 3.76
CA ILE A 150 10.52 10.65 5.00
C ILE A 150 9.92 9.59 5.92
N GLY A 151 9.20 8.64 5.36
CA GLY A 151 8.54 7.54 6.07
C GLY A 151 7.18 7.22 5.49
N ILE A 152 6.46 6.36 6.20
CA ILE A 152 5.10 5.97 5.87
C ILE A 152 4.13 6.78 6.73
N SER A 153 3.20 7.49 6.07
CA SER A 153 2.10 8.22 6.71
C SER A 153 0.92 7.29 6.99
N CYS A 154 0.07 7.69 7.94
CA CYS A 154 -1.23 7.10 8.18
C CYS A 154 -2.28 8.19 8.27
N TYR A 155 -3.42 7.93 7.63
CA TYR A 155 -4.65 8.71 7.77
C TYR A 155 -5.78 7.78 8.19
N SER A 156 -6.78 8.30 8.91
CA SER A 156 -7.98 7.54 9.26
C SER A 156 -9.25 8.28 8.85
N SER A 157 -10.28 7.53 8.46
CA SER A 157 -11.56 8.07 8.04
C SER A 157 -12.70 7.12 8.41
N PRO A 158 -13.84 7.61 8.86
CA PRO A 158 -15.03 6.79 9.03
C PRO A 158 -15.79 6.57 7.70
N ASP A 159 -15.49 7.34 6.63
CA ASP A 159 -16.35 7.47 5.47
C ASP A 159 -15.62 7.59 4.12
N LEU A 160 -14.30 7.37 4.07
CA LEU A 160 -13.44 7.46 2.88
C LEU A 160 -13.29 8.87 2.28
N VAL A 161 -13.93 9.87 2.87
CA VAL A 161 -13.88 11.27 2.39
C VAL A 161 -13.16 12.18 3.38
N HIS A 162 -13.49 12.06 4.67
CA HIS A 162 -12.93 12.89 5.72
C HIS A 162 -11.74 12.20 6.38
N TRP A 163 -10.55 12.52 5.93
CA TRP A 163 -9.31 11.89 6.37
C TRP A 163 -8.59 12.71 7.42
N GLU A 164 -8.39 12.15 8.60
CA GLU A 164 -7.59 12.74 9.67
C GLU A 164 -6.16 12.21 9.61
N PHE A 165 -5.16 13.10 9.54
CA PHE A 165 -3.75 12.73 9.59
C PHE A 165 -3.39 12.18 10.97
N ARG A 166 -2.88 10.95 11.01
CA ARG A 166 -2.52 10.23 12.24
C ARG A 166 -1.01 10.25 12.53
N GLY A 167 -0.22 10.78 11.62
CA GLY A 167 1.22 10.90 11.78
C GLY A 167 2.04 10.06 10.82
N ILE A 168 3.36 10.13 10.99
CA ILE A 168 4.33 9.25 10.31
C ILE A 168 4.49 8.01 11.18
N VAL A 169 3.90 6.90 10.74
CA VAL A 169 3.79 5.68 11.56
C VAL A 169 5.00 4.76 11.46
N LEU A 170 5.80 4.91 10.39
CA LEU A 170 7.10 4.26 10.20
C LEU A 170 8.07 5.30 9.62
N PRO A 171 8.86 6.00 10.46
CA PRO A 171 9.75 7.06 9.99
C PRO A 171 11.03 6.51 9.35
N ALA A 172 11.62 7.32 8.46
CA ALA A 172 12.95 7.07 7.93
C ALA A 172 14.02 7.16 9.02
N VAL A 173 15.12 6.44 8.81
CA VAL A 173 16.34 6.50 9.63
C VAL A 173 17.34 7.43 8.97
N THR A 174 17.84 8.42 9.70
CA THR A 174 18.71 9.47 9.14
C THR A 174 20.19 9.28 9.46
N ASN A 175 20.52 8.51 10.50
CA ASN A 175 21.86 8.41 11.08
C ASN A 175 22.54 7.04 10.88
N ASP A 176 21.91 6.12 10.18
CA ASP A 176 22.48 4.79 9.88
C ASP A 176 22.29 4.44 8.39
N PRO A 177 23.32 4.64 7.56
CA PRO A 177 23.28 4.31 6.13
C PRO A 177 23.12 2.81 5.83
N SER A 178 23.34 1.93 6.78
CA SER A 178 23.17 0.48 6.62
C SER A 178 21.74 0.01 6.86
N HIS A 179 20.92 0.85 7.51
CA HIS A 179 19.55 0.53 7.83
C HIS A 179 18.67 0.51 6.57
N ASP A 180 17.75 -0.44 6.49
CA ASP A 180 16.82 -0.59 5.35
C ASP A 180 15.95 0.66 5.12
N LEU A 181 15.56 1.35 6.18
CA LEU A 181 14.79 2.59 6.13
C LEU A 181 15.68 3.85 6.08
N TYR A 182 16.93 3.73 5.65
CA TYR A 182 17.79 4.90 5.52
C TYR A 182 17.17 5.92 4.55
N PHE A 183 17.17 7.21 4.93
CA PHE A 183 16.45 8.26 4.19
C PHE A 183 16.88 8.43 2.72
N LYS A 184 18.05 7.93 2.32
CA LYS A 184 18.48 7.86 0.91
C LYS A 184 18.08 6.57 0.22
N GLY A 185 17.46 5.63 0.92
CA GLY A 185 16.88 4.41 0.33
C GLY A 185 15.47 4.63 -0.19
N VAL A 186 14.80 3.53 -0.45
CA VAL A 186 13.42 3.44 -0.96
C VAL A 186 12.59 2.61 0.02
N ALA A 187 11.41 3.11 0.40
CA ALA A 187 10.38 2.35 1.08
C ALA A 187 9.04 2.72 0.43
N GLU A 188 8.52 1.81 -0.40
CA GLU A 188 7.37 2.05 -1.26
C GLU A 188 6.28 1.01 -1.04
N ARG A 189 5.05 1.31 -1.46
CA ARG A 189 3.89 0.40 -1.48
C ARG A 189 3.57 -0.25 -0.14
N PRO A 190 3.48 0.49 0.98
CA PRO A 190 3.12 -0.10 2.28
C PRO A 190 1.72 -0.71 2.23
N LYS A 191 1.59 -1.91 2.82
CA LYS A 191 0.32 -2.61 3.00
C LYS A 191 0.24 -3.09 4.44
N VAL A 192 -0.87 -2.79 5.11
CA VAL A 192 -1.09 -3.17 6.51
C VAL A 192 -2.25 -4.13 6.61
N VAL A 193 -2.06 -5.20 7.36
CA VAL A 193 -3.09 -6.17 7.69
C VAL A 193 -3.16 -6.40 9.19
N TYR A 194 -4.35 -6.65 9.71
CA TYR A 194 -4.55 -7.00 11.11
C TYR A 194 -4.46 -8.52 11.30
N ASN A 195 -3.66 -8.95 12.25
CA ASN A 195 -3.54 -10.34 12.66
C ASN A 195 -4.30 -10.58 13.95
N ALA A 196 -5.47 -11.21 13.86
CA ALA A 196 -6.32 -11.48 15.01
C ALA A 196 -5.71 -12.51 16.00
N LEU A 197 -4.78 -13.37 15.55
CA LEU A 197 -4.12 -14.35 16.41
C LEU A 197 -3.14 -13.69 17.38
N THR A 198 -2.43 -12.64 16.92
CA THR A 198 -1.41 -11.94 17.71
C THR A 198 -1.88 -10.58 18.22
N ASN A 199 -3.06 -10.11 17.78
CA ASN A 199 -3.57 -8.74 18.00
C ASN A 199 -2.58 -7.68 17.53
N LYS A 200 -1.89 -7.93 16.40
CA LYS A 200 -0.91 -7.00 15.82
C LYS A 200 -1.36 -6.51 14.46
N PHE A 201 -0.96 -5.29 14.17
CA PHE A 201 -1.00 -4.72 12.82
C PHE A 201 0.35 -4.98 12.17
N VAL A 202 0.37 -5.67 11.05
CA VAL A 202 1.60 -6.05 10.33
C VAL A 202 1.66 -5.27 9.02
N MET A 203 2.72 -4.52 8.84
CA MET A 203 3.01 -3.75 7.63
C MET A 203 4.06 -4.47 6.79
N TRP A 204 3.79 -4.68 5.52
CA TRP A 204 4.78 -5.04 4.51
C TRP A 204 5.04 -3.84 3.60
N VAL A 205 6.31 -3.65 3.21
CA VAL A 205 6.74 -2.50 2.43
C VAL A 205 7.87 -2.91 1.50
N HIS A 206 7.86 -2.43 0.25
CA HIS A 206 8.99 -2.60 -0.68
C HIS A 206 10.17 -1.80 -0.19
N ILE A 207 11.30 -2.45 0.03
CA ILE A 207 12.57 -1.86 0.46
C ILE A 207 13.58 -1.96 -0.66
N ASP A 208 14.16 -0.81 -1.05
CA ASP A 208 15.17 -0.83 -2.10
C ASP A 208 16.31 0.18 -1.86
N SER A 209 17.37 0.00 -2.63
CA SER A 209 18.41 1.00 -2.83
C SER A 209 17.99 1.98 -3.92
N MET A 210 18.71 3.10 -4.04
CA MET A 210 18.40 4.14 -5.03
C MET A 210 18.47 3.66 -6.49
N ASP A 211 19.18 2.58 -6.74
CA ASP A 211 19.33 1.92 -8.04
C ASP A 211 18.42 0.70 -8.22
N TYR A 212 17.47 0.50 -7.29
CA TYR A 212 16.48 -0.60 -7.28
C TYR A 212 17.09 -2.01 -7.37
N LYS A 213 18.34 -2.20 -6.87
CA LYS A 213 19.04 -3.49 -6.88
C LYS A 213 18.93 -4.27 -5.57
N ARG A 214 18.54 -3.62 -4.48
CA ARG A 214 18.32 -4.29 -3.21
C ARG A 214 17.09 -5.21 -3.28
N ALA A 215 15.99 -4.75 -3.83
CA ALA A 215 14.76 -5.46 -4.16
C ALA A 215 14.31 -6.43 -3.06
N ARG A 216 13.82 -5.90 -1.93
CA ARG A 216 13.44 -6.66 -0.74
C ARG A 216 12.05 -6.27 -0.27
N SER A 217 11.40 -7.18 0.46
CA SER A 217 10.16 -6.89 1.19
C SER A 217 10.49 -6.71 2.66
N GLY A 218 10.25 -5.52 3.20
CA GLY A 218 10.41 -5.17 4.60
C GLY A 218 9.15 -5.47 5.39
N VAL A 219 9.29 -5.82 6.67
CA VAL A 219 8.19 -6.06 7.58
C VAL A 219 8.35 -5.26 8.86
N ALA A 220 7.23 -4.68 9.33
CA ALA A 220 7.11 -3.97 10.58
C ALA A 220 5.81 -4.35 11.29
N GLU A 221 5.74 -4.19 12.61
CA GLU A 221 4.54 -4.48 13.38
C GLU A 221 4.22 -3.38 14.40
N SER A 222 2.95 -3.29 14.78
CA SER A 222 2.45 -2.36 15.80
C SER A 222 1.31 -2.98 16.62
N ASP A 223 1.11 -2.47 17.84
CA ASP A 223 -0.06 -2.75 18.67
C ASP A 223 -1.27 -1.88 18.30
N SER A 224 -1.07 -0.88 17.45
CA SER A 224 -2.09 0.09 17.07
C SER A 224 -2.14 0.31 15.55
N PRO A 225 -3.33 0.49 14.94
CA PRO A 225 -3.42 0.79 13.51
C PRO A 225 -2.75 2.13 13.15
N VAL A 226 -2.62 3.04 14.10
CA VAL A 226 -1.96 4.34 13.91
C VAL A 226 -0.50 4.34 14.36
N GLY A 227 0.10 3.17 14.52
CA GLY A 227 1.50 3.02 14.89
C GLY A 227 1.80 3.39 16.37
N PRO A 228 3.07 3.68 16.71
CA PRO A 228 4.22 3.55 15.82
C PRO A 228 4.48 2.09 15.42
N PHE A 229 4.92 1.87 14.18
CA PHE A 229 5.37 0.56 13.73
C PHE A 229 6.85 0.36 14.08
N THR A 230 7.16 -0.82 14.60
CA THR A 230 8.53 -1.26 14.84
C THR A 230 9.01 -2.06 13.64
N TYR A 231 10.04 -1.57 12.94
CA TYR A 231 10.64 -2.28 11.82
C TYR A 231 11.37 -3.53 12.34
N ILE A 232 11.10 -4.68 11.70
CA ILE A 232 11.69 -5.97 12.09
C ILE A 232 12.89 -6.27 11.22
N GLN A 233 12.69 -6.45 9.91
CA GLN A 233 13.73 -6.76 8.93
C GLN A 233 13.17 -6.72 7.50
N SER A 234 14.04 -6.98 6.52
CA SER A 234 13.63 -7.24 5.15
C SER A 234 14.10 -8.60 4.64
N TYR A 235 13.38 -9.11 3.64
CA TYR A 235 13.63 -10.40 3.01
C TYR A 235 13.81 -10.24 1.50
N ARG A 236 14.50 -11.19 0.90
CA ARG A 236 14.29 -11.60 -0.49
C ARG A 236 13.46 -12.88 -0.45
N PRO A 237 12.14 -12.82 -0.62
CA PRO A 237 11.31 -14.01 -0.57
C PRO A 237 11.79 -15.01 -1.62
N ASN A 238 11.88 -16.30 -1.24
CA ASN A 238 12.28 -17.37 -2.15
C ASN A 238 13.68 -17.17 -2.78
N ASP A 239 14.55 -16.41 -2.10
CA ASP A 239 15.87 -15.99 -2.57
C ASP A 239 15.86 -15.18 -3.88
N GLN A 240 14.70 -14.60 -4.23
CA GLN A 240 14.49 -13.78 -5.41
C GLN A 240 14.28 -12.30 -5.09
N MET A 241 14.45 -11.47 -6.10
CA MET A 241 14.11 -10.04 -6.02
C MET A 241 12.62 -9.88 -5.67
N ALA A 242 12.31 -8.87 -4.86
CA ALA A 242 10.93 -8.51 -4.52
C ALA A 242 10.80 -6.98 -4.54
N ARG A 243 10.10 -6.48 -5.55
CA ARG A 243 9.82 -5.05 -5.73
C ARG A 243 8.38 -4.76 -5.34
N ASP A 244 7.59 -4.17 -6.21
CA ASP A 244 6.20 -3.82 -5.96
C ASP A 244 5.44 -4.97 -5.32
N LEU A 245 4.67 -4.66 -4.27
CA LEU A 245 4.01 -5.70 -3.50
C LEU A 245 2.58 -5.33 -3.09
N THR A 246 1.82 -6.37 -2.81
CA THR A 246 0.60 -6.29 -2.03
C THR A 246 0.51 -7.45 -1.03
N VAL A 247 -0.26 -7.25 0.04
CA VAL A 247 -0.62 -8.32 0.99
C VAL A 247 -2.11 -8.59 0.88
N PHE A 248 -2.45 -9.85 0.78
CA PHE A 248 -3.83 -10.32 0.75
C PHE A 248 -4.06 -11.31 1.90
N VAL A 249 -5.16 -11.15 2.63
CA VAL A 249 -5.62 -12.11 3.65
C VAL A 249 -6.90 -12.77 3.15
N ASP A 250 -6.85 -14.09 3.01
CA ASP A 250 -8.00 -14.87 2.58
C ASP A 250 -9.12 -14.85 3.63
N LYS A 251 -10.32 -14.47 3.21
CA LYS A 251 -11.46 -14.27 4.11
C LYS A 251 -11.88 -15.56 4.86
N LYS A 252 -11.68 -16.75 4.26
CA LYS A 252 -12.12 -18.02 4.82
C LYS A 252 -11.06 -18.68 5.69
N SER A 253 -9.83 -18.76 5.18
CA SER A 253 -8.73 -19.46 5.86
C SER A 253 -7.96 -18.56 6.83
N THR A 254 -8.11 -17.24 6.73
CA THR A 254 -7.29 -16.25 7.44
C THR A 254 -5.79 -16.37 7.15
N VAL A 255 -5.40 -17.11 6.12
CA VAL A 255 -4.03 -17.19 5.65
C VAL A 255 -3.68 -15.92 4.89
N ALA A 256 -2.54 -15.34 5.20
CA ALA A 256 -2.03 -14.18 4.49
C ALA A 256 -1.01 -14.57 3.42
N TYR A 257 -1.02 -13.82 2.34
CA TYR A 257 -0.13 -14.00 1.19
C TYR A 257 0.53 -12.67 0.85
N LEU A 258 1.85 -12.72 0.60
CA LEU A 258 2.58 -11.64 0.00
C LEU A 258 2.69 -11.89 -1.51
N ILE A 259 2.27 -10.95 -2.32
CA ILE A 259 2.38 -11.01 -3.77
C ILE A 259 3.39 -9.93 -4.19
N THR A 260 4.44 -10.31 -4.92
CA THR A 260 5.53 -9.40 -5.29
C THR A 260 5.88 -9.48 -6.77
N SER A 261 6.23 -8.34 -7.37
CA SER A 261 6.97 -8.31 -8.63
C SER A 261 8.38 -8.84 -8.39
N SER A 262 8.78 -9.86 -9.13
CA SER A 262 10.01 -10.60 -8.90
C SER A 262 10.75 -10.86 -10.21
N GLU A 263 11.99 -11.37 -10.11
CA GLU A 263 12.79 -11.76 -11.26
C GLU A 263 12.87 -10.63 -12.32
N ASP A 264 13.28 -9.43 -11.89
CA ASP A 264 13.29 -8.20 -12.69
C ASP A 264 11.91 -7.84 -13.28
N ASN A 265 10.88 -8.01 -12.47
CA ASN A 265 9.46 -7.82 -12.78
C ASN A 265 8.90 -8.77 -13.85
N ALA A 266 9.70 -9.74 -14.31
CA ALA A 266 9.26 -10.71 -15.31
C ALA A 266 8.18 -11.66 -14.81
N VAL A 267 8.08 -11.84 -13.49
CA VAL A 267 7.22 -12.83 -12.85
C VAL A 267 6.62 -12.24 -11.56
N MET A 268 5.38 -12.57 -11.27
CA MET A 268 4.82 -12.36 -9.92
C MET A 268 5.03 -13.61 -9.06
N HIS A 269 5.44 -13.40 -7.81
CA HIS A 269 5.48 -14.46 -6.80
C HIS A 269 4.33 -14.30 -5.82
N VAL A 270 3.61 -15.40 -5.55
CA VAL A 270 2.70 -15.54 -4.42
C VAL A 270 3.44 -16.33 -3.35
N SER A 271 3.58 -15.77 -2.15
CA SER A 271 4.27 -16.41 -1.02
C SER A 271 3.36 -16.45 0.19
N GLU A 272 3.17 -17.63 0.78
CA GLU A 272 2.35 -17.81 1.98
C GLU A 272 3.11 -17.32 3.21
N LEU A 273 2.46 -16.47 4.01
CA LEU A 273 3.02 -15.94 5.24
C LEU A 273 2.75 -16.89 6.43
N THR A 274 3.62 -16.83 7.42
CA THR A 274 3.43 -17.52 8.71
C THR A 274 2.18 -17.02 9.44
N SER A 275 1.70 -17.75 10.43
CA SER A 275 0.48 -17.43 11.17
C SER A 275 0.50 -16.06 11.87
N ASN A 276 1.67 -15.50 12.16
CA ASN A 276 1.83 -14.14 12.70
C ASN A 276 2.02 -13.08 11.60
N TYR A 277 2.02 -13.45 10.32
CA TYR A 277 2.16 -12.60 9.13
C TYR A 277 3.52 -11.90 8.98
N THR A 278 4.53 -12.22 9.79
CA THR A 278 5.83 -11.50 9.77
C THR A 278 6.95 -12.25 9.05
N SER A 279 6.68 -13.46 8.52
CA SER A 279 7.66 -14.28 7.82
C SER A 279 6.97 -15.21 6.81
N PHE A 280 7.71 -16.12 6.19
CA PHE A 280 7.25 -17.03 5.14
C PHE A 280 7.19 -18.48 5.64
N THR A 281 6.16 -19.23 5.20
CA THR A 281 6.05 -20.68 5.47
C THR A 281 6.99 -21.51 4.60
N GLY A 282 7.52 -20.92 3.53
CA GLY A 282 8.27 -21.61 2.48
C GLY A 282 7.39 -22.12 1.33
N LYS A 283 6.06 -21.98 1.43
CA LYS A 283 5.15 -22.29 0.33
C LYS A 283 4.96 -21.08 -0.55
N TRP A 284 5.26 -21.23 -1.84
CA TRP A 284 5.18 -20.17 -2.82
C TRP A 284 4.96 -20.67 -4.24
N LYS A 285 4.56 -19.80 -5.15
CA LYS A 285 4.37 -20.11 -6.56
C LYS A 285 4.65 -18.90 -7.45
N ARG A 286 5.18 -19.15 -8.64
CA ARG A 286 5.29 -18.20 -9.74
C ARG A 286 3.95 -18.11 -10.46
N ILE A 287 3.50 -16.89 -10.74
CA ILE A 287 2.32 -16.60 -11.56
C ILE A 287 2.68 -15.51 -12.57
N PHE A 288 1.97 -15.41 -13.67
CA PHE A 288 2.20 -14.42 -14.75
C PHE A 288 3.64 -14.43 -15.27
N GLU A 289 4.19 -15.62 -15.52
CA GLU A 289 5.56 -15.77 -15.98
C GLU A 289 5.78 -15.12 -17.35
N GLY A 290 6.83 -14.28 -17.45
CA GLY A 290 7.17 -13.53 -18.66
C GLY A 290 6.23 -12.38 -19.00
N ARG A 291 5.33 -11.99 -18.06
CA ARG A 291 4.34 -10.94 -18.32
C ARG A 291 4.84 -9.53 -17.99
N TYR A 292 5.94 -9.39 -17.28
CA TYR A 292 6.52 -8.10 -16.87
C TYR A 292 5.47 -7.17 -16.27
N MET A 293 5.15 -7.38 -14.98
CA MET A 293 4.08 -6.68 -14.30
C MET A 293 4.57 -6.03 -13.00
N GLU A 294 3.96 -4.88 -12.68
CA GLU A 294 4.17 -4.10 -11.46
C GLU A 294 2.84 -3.81 -10.77
N ALA A 295 2.92 -3.13 -9.63
CA ALA A 295 1.77 -2.57 -8.92
C ALA A 295 0.64 -3.60 -8.63
N PRO A 296 0.98 -4.80 -8.10
CA PRO A 296 -0.02 -5.82 -7.85
C PRO A 296 -1.06 -5.38 -6.83
N THR A 297 -2.31 -5.71 -7.08
CA THR A 297 -3.39 -5.71 -6.10
C THR A 297 -4.22 -6.98 -6.27
N VAL A 298 -4.62 -7.57 -5.15
CA VAL A 298 -5.44 -8.80 -5.12
C VAL A 298 -6.62 -8.58 -4.21
N PHE A 299 -7.79 -8.98 -4.65
CA PHE A 299 -9.02 -8.93 -3.86
C PHE A 299 -9.89 -10.16 -4.14
N GLN A 300 -10.87 -10.39 -3.29
CA GLN A 300 -11.79 -11.53 -3.40
C GLN A 300 -13.22 -11.01 -3.50
N ARG A 301 -13.96 -11.50 -4.51
CA ARG A 301 -15.39 -11.30 -4.66
C ARG A 301 -16.07 -12.69 -4.75
N GLY A 302 -16.95 -12.98 -3.80
CA GLY A 302 -17.49 -14.32 -3.64
C GLY A 302 -16.39 -15.36 -3.46
N GLU A 303 -16.37 -16.38 -4.31
CA GLU A 303 -15.38 -17.46 -4.30
C GLU A 303 -14.16 -17.18 -5.19
N LEU A 304 -14.18 -16.07 -5.95
CA LEU A 304 -13.17 -15.76 -6.95
C LEU A 304 -12.15 -14.77 -6.43
N TYR A 305 -10.90 -15.00 -6.81
CA TYR A 305 -9.78 -14.10 -6.60
C TYR A 305 -9.57 -13.30 -7.87
N TYR A 306 -9.40 -12.00 -7.71
CA TYR A 306 -9.10 -11.06 -8.78
C TYR A 306 -7.73 -10.42 -8.56
N PHE A 307 -7.03 -10.20 -9.66
CA PHE A 307 -5.78 -9.48 -9.72
C PHE A 307 -5.93 -8.26 -10.61
N ILE A 308 -5.37 -7.13 -10.19
CA ILE A 308 -5.15 -5.97 -11.07
C ILE A 308 -3.70 -5.52 -10.84
N GLY A 309 -3.00 -5.20 -11.92
CA GLY A 309 -1.64 -4.67 -11.92
C GLY A 309 -1.39 -3.79 -13.13
N SER A 310 -0.14 -3.37 -13.32
CA SER A 310 0.30 -2.57 -14.48
C SER A 310 1.39 -3.29 -15.27
N GLY A 311 1.71 -2.82 -16.47
CA GLY A 311 2.97 -3.13 -17.13
C GLY A 311 4.13 -2.37 -16.50
N CYS A 312 5.35 -2.61 -17.01
CA CYS A 312 6.58 -1.98 -16.53
C CYS A 312 6.95 -0.82 -17.46
N SER A 313 6.62 0.40 -17.07
CA SER A 313 6.97 1.63 -17.82
C SER A 313 7.51 2.75 -16.92
N GLY A 314 7.99 2.42 -15.73
CA GLY A 314 8.45 3.37 -14.73
C GLY A 314 7.34 4.31 -14.30
N TRP A 315 7.60 5.62 -14.29
CA TRP A 315 6.61 6.63 -13.92
C TRP A 315 5.58 6.93 -15.01
N LYS A 316 5.76 6.40 -16.24
CA LYS A 316 4.79 6.59 -17.32
C LYS A 316 3.61 5.67 -17.12
N PRO A 317 2.37 6.20 -17.18
CA PRO A 317 1.19 5.37 -17.06
C PRO A 317 1.05 4.44 -18.27
N ASN A 318 0.48 3.25 -18.03
CA ASN A 318 0.19 2.25 -19.04
C ASN A 318 -1.15 1.57 -18.75
N ALA A 319 -1.62 0.72 -19.65
CA ALA A 319 -2.85 -0.01 -19.49
C ALA A 319 -2.78 -0.96 -18.27
N ALA A 320 -3.77 -0.91 -17.41
CA ALA A 320 -3.93 -1.89 -16.35
C ALA A 320 -4.19 -3.28 -16.93
N ARG A 321 -3.83 -4.31 -16.18
CA ARG A 321 -4.03 -5.71 -16.53
C ARG A 321 -4.80 -6.40 -15.42
N SER A 322 -5.81 -7.19 -15.76
CA SER A 322 -6.60 -7.92 -14.79
C SER A 322 -6.62 -9.40 -15.08
N ALA A 323 -6.86 -10.18 -14.03
CA ALA A 323 -7.01 -11.63 -14.12
C ALA A 323 -7.92 -12.15 -13.01
N VAL A 324 -8.48 -13.34 -13.21
CA VAL A 324 -9.37 -14.03 -12.27
C VAL A 324 -8.89 -15.47 -12.03
N SER A 325 -9.15 -16.00 -10.84
CA SER A 325 -8.88 -17.40 -10.49
C SER A 325 -9.81 -17.89 -9.39
N THR A 326 -10.05 -19.18 -9.33
CA THR A 326 -10.70 -19.87 -8.19
C THR A 326 -9.74 -20.15 -7.03
N SER A 327 -8.45 -19.86 -7.20
CA SER A 327 -7.41 -20.07 -6.19
C SER A 327 -6.36 -18.97 -6.26
N ILE A 328 -5.91 -18.47 -5.10
CA ILE A 328 -4.78 -17.52 -5.03
C ILE A 328 -3.51 -18.06 -5.71
N TRP A 329 -3.38 -19.38 -5.78
CA TRP A 329 -2.26 -20.06 -6.43
C TRP A 329 -2.43 -20.18 -7.95
N GLY A 330 -3.56 -19.72 -8.51
CA GLY A 330 -3.94 -19.95 -9.90
C GLY A 330 -4.36 -21.43 -10.17
N PRO A 331 -4.59 -21.78 -11.44
CA PRO A 331 -4.24 -20.95 -12.62
C PRO A 331 -5.06 -19.65 -12.69
N TRP A 332 -4.44 -18.62 -13.22
CA TRP A 332 -5.07 -17.32 -13.44
C TRP A 332 -5.46 -17.17 -14.91
N THR A 333 -6.69 -16.75 -15.16
CA THR A 333 -7.20 -16.38 -16.47
C THR A 333 -7.10 -14.86 -16.63
N GLU A 334 -6.35 -14.39 -17.62
CA GLU A 334 -6.21 -12.98 -17.90
C GLU A 334 -7.49 -12.42 -18.54
N LEU A 335 -7.98 -11.27 -18.06
CA LEU A 335 -9.19 -10.59 -18.48
C LEU A 335 -8.88 -9.31 -19.29
N GLY A 336 -7.60 -8.97 -19.46
CA GLY A 336 -7.18 -7.76 -20.17
C GLY A 336 -7.27 -6.49 -19.32
N ASN A 337 -7.47 -5.34 -20.00
CA ASN A 337 -7.58 -4.04 -19.35
C ASN A 337 -8.96 -3.82 -18.73
N PRO A 338 -9.06 -3.66 -17.39
CA PRO A 338 -10.36 -3.38 -16.76
C PRO A 338 -10.86 -1.95 -17.01
N CYS A 339 -9.98 -1.00 -17.35
CA CYS A 339 -10.36 0.38 -17.63
C CYS A 339 -11.06 0.51 -18.99
N LYS A 340 -12.12 1.32 -19.07
CA LYS A 340 -12.89 1.51 -20.29
C LYS A 340 -13.11 3.01 -20.59
N GLY A 341 -13.11 3.36 -21.87
CA GLY A 341 -13.34 4.72 -22.37
C GLY A 341 -12.05 5.49 -22.64
N GLU A 342 -12.13 6.83 -22.63
CA GLU A 342 -10.99 7.70 -22.88
C GLU A 342 -9.92 7.52 -21.80
N ASP A 343 -8.64 7.56 -22.17
CA ASP A 343 -7.48 7.32 -21.29
C ASP A 343 -7.41 5.92 -20.63
N ALA A 344 -8.21 4.96 -21.06
CA ALA A 344 -8.19 3.59 -20.55
C ALA A 344 -6.81 2.92 -20.71
N ASP A 345 -6.12 3.19 -21.83
CA ASP A 345 -4.80 2.62 -22.14
C ASP A 345 -3.66 3.16 -21.26
N THR A 346 -3.95 4.17 -20.45
CA THR A 346 -3.05 4.74 -19.46
C THR A 346 -3.60 4.57 -18.04
N THR A 347 -4.64 3.74 -17.87
CA THR A 347 -5.32 3.60 -16.57
C THR A 347 -5.74 4.97 -16.03
N PHE A 348 -6.29 5.84 -16.92
CA PHE A 348 -6.66 7.23 -16.62
C PHE A 348 -5.47 8.06 -16.09
N GLN A 349 -4.30 7.93 -16.72
CA GLN A 349 -3.03 8.56 -16.33
C GLN A 349 -2.57 8.14 -14.92
N SER A 350 -2.80 6.89 -14.50
CA SER A 350 -2.46 6.42 -13.15
C SER A 350 -1.93 4.98 -13.15
N GLN A 351 -1.52 4.52 -11.98
CA GLN A 351 -1.06 3.16 -11.72
C GLN A 351 -1.77 2.62 -10.48
N SER A 352 -2.27 1.39 -10.52
CA SER A 352 -2.97 0.72 -9.42
C SER A 352 -2.12 0.70 -8.14
N THR A 353 -2.77 0.79 -6.98
CA THR A 353 -2.12 0.61 -5.67
C THR A 353 -2.85 -0.37 -4.78
N PHE A 354 -4.17 -0.35 -4.81
CA PHE A 354 -5.02 -1.19 -3.97
C PHE A 354 -6.43 -1.33 -4.54
N VAL A 355 -7.10 -2.41 -4.20
CA VAL A 355 -8.56 -2.53 -4.34
C VAL A 355 -9.16 -2.73 -2.95
N LEU A 356 -9.98 -1.77 -2.53
CA LEU A 356 -10.62 -1.78 -1.22
C LEU A 356 -12.05 -2.27 -1.35
N PRO A 357 -12.44 -3.35 -0.66
CA PRO A 357 -13.85 -3.68 -0.46
C PRO A 357 -14.54 -2.56 0.34
N ILE A 358 -15.65 -2.02 -0.19
CA ILE A 358 -16.45 -0.97 0.43
C ILE A 358 -17.90 -1.43 0.60
N GLY A 359 -18.54 -0.98 1.69
CA GLY A 359 -19.92 -1.39 1.99
C GLY A 359 -20.04 -2.65 2.84
N ASN A 360 -21.25 -2.90 3.31
CA ASN A 360 -21.57 -3.99 4.25
C ASN A 360 -21.91 -5.32 3.53
N GLY A 361 -21.13 -5.71 2.56
CA GLY A 361 -21.31 -7.00 1.87
C GLY A 361 -21.10 -8.18 2.81
N GLY A 362 -22.06 -8.53 3.66
CA GLY A 362 -21.86 -9.71 4.45
C GLY A 362 -22.91 -10.08 5.47
N SER A 363 -23.58 -9.16 6.13
CA SER A 363 -24.55 -9.53 7.18
C SER A 363 -26.02 -9.41 6.77
N ASN A 364 -26.32 -8.65 5.69
CA ASN A 364 -27.70 -8.42 5.23
C ASN A 364 -27.95 -8.70 3.74
N GLY A 365 -27.01 -9.40 3.05
CA GLY A 365 -27.21 -9.78 1.63
C GLY A 365 -26.98 -8.63 0.63
N GLY A 366 -26.33 -7.55 1.03
CA GLY A 366 -25.93 -6.47 0.13
C GLY A 366 -24.80 -6.91 -0.83
N GLU A 367 -24.79 -6.33 -2.03
CA GLU A 367 -23.77 -6.60 -3.05
C GLU A 367 -22.38 -6.14 -2.58
N GLU A 368 -21.35 -6.96 -2.77
CA GLU A 368 -19.96 -6.57 -2.52
C GLU A 368 -19.53 -5.50 -3.53
N ARG A 369 -19.05 -4.36 -3.04
CA ARG A 369 -18.58 -3.24 -3.84
C ARG A 369 -17.09 -3.00 -3.60
N PHE A 370 -16.43 -2.46 -4.59
CA PHE A 370 -14.99 -2.31 -4.58
C PHE A 370 -14.58 -0.93 -5.09
N LEU A 371 -13.59 -0.36 -4.42
CA LEU A 371 -12.93 0.87 -4.81
C LEU A 371 -11.58 0.53 -5.45
N PHE A 372 -11.39 0.90 -6.71
CA PHE A 372 -10.08 0.93 -7.36
C PHE A 372 -9.32 2.16 -6.91
N ALA A 373 -8.21 1.98 -6.22
CA ALA A 373 -7.32 3.05 -5.82
C ALA A 373 -6.02 3.00 -6.64
N ALA A 374 -5.62 4.16 -7.17
CA ALA A 374 -4.45 4.33 -8.01
C ALA A 374 -3.75 5.66 -7.74
N ASP A 375 -2.48 5.76 -8.09
CA ASP A 375 -1.71 7.00 -8.05
C ASP A 375 -1.46 7.54 -9.47
N ARG A 376 -1.72 8.83 -9.64
CA ARG A 376 -1.35 9.60 -10.82
C ARG A 376 -0.01 10.28 -10.52
N TRP A 377 1.06 9.62 -10.94
CA TRP A 377 2.43 10.06 -10.67
C TRP A 377 2.79 11.33 -11.47
N ASN A 378 3.39 12.30 -10.80
CA ASN A 378 4.04 13.44 -11.45
C ASN A 378 5.56 13.26 -11.38
N GLU A 379 6.15 12.61 -12.38
CA GLU A 379 7.58 12.28 -12.42
C GLU A 379 8.49 13.51 -12.21
N LYS A 380 8.08 14.68 -12.68
CA LYS A 380 8.88 15.92 -12.57
C LYS A 380 8.78 16.55 -11.20
N ASN A 381 7.70 16.27 -10.48
CA ASN A 381 7.43 16.80 -9.14
C ASN A 381 6.61 15.78 -8.36
N LEU A 382 7.27 14.77 -7.79
CA LEU A 382 6.58 13.67 -7.09
C LEU A 382 5.69 14.14 -5.94
N SER A 383 6.00 15.27 -5.32
CA SER A 383 5.15 15.85 -4.27
C SER A 383 3.81 16.40 -4.78
N ASP A 384 3.66 16.52 -6.10
CA ASP A 384 2.43 16.92 -6.78
C ASP A 384 1.71 15.76 -7.46
N SER A 385 2.02 14.53 -7.10
CA SER A 385 1.26 13.35 -7.52
C SER A 385 -0.16 13.40 -6.95
N ARG A 386 -1.11 12.73 -7.62
CA ARG A 386 -2.55 12.76 -7.30
C ARG A 386 -3.08 11.34 -7.13
N TYR A 387 -4.31 11.24 -6.67
CA TYR A 387 -5.00 9.96 -6.49
C TYR A 387 -6.13 9.83 -7.47
N VAL A 388 -6.29 8.63 -8.03
CA VAL A 388 -7.42 8.25 -8.87
C VAL A 388 -8.16 7.14 -8.15
N TRP A 389 -9.33 7.46 -7.60
CA TRP A 389 -10.19 6.52 -6.89
C TRP A 389 -11.51 6.41 -7.62
N LEU A 390 -11.84 5.20 -8.07
CA LEU A 390 -13.00 4.93 -8.91
C LEU A 390 -13.72 3.67 -8.44
N PRO A 391 -15.04 3.59 -8.53
CA PRO A 391 -15.77 2.35 -8.27
C PRO A 391 -15.41 1.28 -9.32
N ILE A 392 -15.43 0.01 -8.89
CA ILE A 392 -15.34 -1.14 -9.79
C ILE A 392 -16.74 -1.70 -9.99
N GLU A 393 -17.14 -1.84 -11.25
CA GLU A 393 -18.31 -2.57 -11.70
C GLU A 393 -17.90 -3.97 -12.17
N PHE A 394 -18.84 -4.90 -12.22
CA PHE A 394 -18.61 -6.25 -12.74
C PHE A 394 -19.63 -6.55 -13.82
N ALA A 395 -19.18 -7.02 -14.96
CA ALA A 395 -20.02 -7.46 -16.05
C ALA A 395 -19.71 -8.91 -16.40
N VAL A 396 -20.75 -9.66 -16.70
CA VAL A 396 -20.62 -10.98 -17.33
C VAL A 396 -20.05 -10.74 -18.73
N THR A 397 -18.89 -11.33 -19.03
CA THR A 397 -18.43 -11.39 -20.42
C THR A 397 -19.37 -12.33 -21.15
N GLU A 398 -20.18 -11.78 -22.06
CA GLU A 398 -20.82 -12.59 -23.09
C GLU A 398 -19.67 -13.08 -23.97
N ASP A 399 -19.24 -14.32 -23.77
CA ASP A 399 -18.40 -15.00 -24.76
C ASP A 399 -19.28 -15.14 -26.02
N ASP A 400 -18.88 -14.43 -27.07
CA ASP A 400 -19.46 -14.58 -28.39
C ASP A 400 -19.33 -16.04 -28.82
N ASP A 401 -20.47 -16.67 -29.15
CA ASP A 401 -20.67 -17.92 -29.86
C ASP A 401 -20.82 -19.23 -29.06
N ASP A 402 -22.12 -19.65 -29.05
CA ASP A 402 -22.60 -21.02 -29.26
C ASP A 402 -21.95 -22.16 -28.44
N GLU A 403 -22.41 -22.33 -27.22
CA GLU A 403 -22.88 -23.63 -26.69
C GLU A 403 -23.39 -23.42 -25.27
N GLU A 404 -24.70 -23.52 -25.06
CA GLU A 404 -25.33 -23.61 -23.74
C GLU A 404 -24.85 -24.88 -23.01
N GLU A 405 -23.68 -24.79 -22.32
CA GLU A 405 -23.39 -25.73 -21.25
C GLU A 405 -24.12 -25.23 -19.98
N GLU A 406 -25.20 -25.92 -19.64
CA GLU A 406 -25.90 -25.77 -18.36
C GLU A 406 -24.91 -25.93 -17.19
N GLY A 407 -24.45 -24.81 -16.60
CA GLY A 407 -23.66 -24.82 -15.37
C GLY A 407 -22.45 -23.91 -15.31
N GLY A 408 -22.05 -23.24 -16.38
CA GLY A 408 -20.95 -22.27 -16.40
C GLY A 408 -21.43 -20.87 -16.04
N GLY A 409 -21.32 -20.45 -14.78
CA GLY A 409 -21.42 -19.03 -14.44
C GLY A 409 -20.27 -18.28 -15.13
N GLY A 410 -20.58 -17.47 -16.14
CA GLY A 410 -19.59 -16.66 -16.84
C GLY A 410 -18.71 -15.88 -15.84
N ASN A 411 -17.41 -15.85 -16.06
CA ASN A 411 -16.50 -15.09 -15.21
C ASN A 411 -16.83 -13.60 -15.34
N GLU A 412 -17.33 -12.98 -14.26
CA GLU A 412 -17.55 -11.56 -14.22
C GLU A 412 -16.21 -10.82 -14.27
N SER A 413 -16.06 -9.91 -15.22
CA SER A 413 -14.84 -9.10 -15.38
C SER A 413 -14.97 -7.78 -14.64
N PRO A 414 -13.92 -7.31 -13.95
CA PRO A 414 -13.89 -5.99 -13.34
C PRO A 414 -13.86 -4.93 -14.44
N ILE A 415 -14.70 -3.90 -14.30
CA ILE A 415 -14.78 -2.75 -15.19
C ILE A 415 -14.62 -1.48 -14.36
N VAL A 416 -13.77 -0.59 -14.84
CA VAL A 416 -13.53 0.73 -14.24
C VAL A 416 -13.77 1.79 -15.30
N HIS A 417 -14.72 2.69 -15.06
CA HIS A 417 -14.98 3.86 -15.89
C HIS A 417 -14.45 5.12 -15.22
N TRP A 418 -13.93 6.05 -16.04
CA TRP A 418 -13.62 7.39 -15.56
C TRP A 418 -14.89 8.12 -15.10
N GLN A 419 -14.82 8.73 -13.93
CA GLN A 419 -15.84 9.61 -13.40
C GLN A 419 -15.19 10.90 -12.92
N GLU A 420 -15.69 12.05 -13.35
CA GLU A 420 -15.19 13.36 -12.89
C GLU A 420 -15.43 13.54 -11.38
N MET A 421 -16.50 12.96 -10.89
CA MET A 421 -16.82 12.87 -9.47
C MET A 421 -17.83 11.75 -9.23
N TRP A 422 -17.80 11.16 -8.06
CA TRP A 422 -18.79 10.17 -7.63
C TRP A 422 -19.02 10.28 -6.12
N ASP A 423 -20.18 9.85 -5.67
CA ASP A 423 -20.60 9.92 -4.27
C ASP A 423 -20.31 8.58 -3.57
N VAL A 424 -19.56 8.62 -2.46
CA VAL A 424 -19.25 7.41 -1.69
C VAL A 424 -20.50 6.79 -1.10
N THR A 425 -21.54 7.60 -0.80
CA THR A 425 -22.80 7.09 -0.25
C THR A 425 -23.61 6.29 -1.26
N ASP A 426 -23.43 6.52 -2.56
CA ASP A 426 -24.04 5.67 -3.61
C ASP A 426 -23.52 4.23 -3.52
N ALA A 427 -22.28 4.06 -3.01
CA ALA A 427 -21.73 2.76 -2.67
C ALA A 427 -22.39 2.09 -1.44
N TRP A 428 -23.18 2.84 -0.63
CA TRP A 428 -23.83 2.35 0.59
C TRP A 428 -25.35 2.20 0.45
N THR A 429 -25.98 2.91 -0.52
CA THR A 429 -27.43 3.14 -0.55
C THR A 429 -28.21 2.37 -1.60
N SER A 430 -27.58 1.66 -2.53
CA SER A 430 -28.32 0.85 -3.51
C SER A 430 -28.70 -0.50 -2.89
N VAL A 431 -29.80 -0.54 -2.19
CA VAL A 431 -30.60 -1.72 -1.82
C VAL A 431 -32.00 -1.52 -2.32
#